data_fc5407ccc0370ef0529a2647b89eb7a3
#
_entry.id   fc5407ccc0370ef0529a2647b89eb7a3
#
_cell.length_a   1.000
_cell.length_b   1.000
_cell.length_c   1.000
_cell.angle_alpha   90.00
_cell.angle_beta   90.00
_cell.angle_gamma   90.00
#
_symmetry.space_group_name_H-M   'P 1'
#
loop_
_entity.id
_entity.type
_entity.pdbx_description
1 polymer ?
#
loop_
_entity_poly.entity_id
_entity_poly.type
_entity_poly.pdbx_seq_one_letter_code
_entity_poly.pdbx_strand_id
1 'polypeptide(L)'
;MLAYVIMNTVEKHGKETAIMWTDDNELIECDWCGESFNDYELTECKEPMCNKQYCSDCIERHCLQCVSCERSHCLNELIECSECGALVCERCIEKCEICDTFLCRYCNNEHDCEYIETVKPEYIAAPDGFSIGVEIEVPGVHDHWSFANSELIAGWEHDGSLGDIGAIEYQSQPFTYDENAINELTGLIDSVRLDVNGNPNDAGGHIHVQRTPRQNADAWMEALLALNADECNAFNMRHADCERNYYCMPIPSHAGKHCLVNDEHENTIEIRSFGCWWHESSSSFAPAVEWLHEMWEWFETPNPVIGRNGIRNHDAAMRAIREHAHETAERILNHA
;
A
#
# COMPACT_ATOMS: atom_id res chain seq x y z
N MET A 1 -8.63 -49.08 -18.99
CA MET A 1 -10.03 -49.43 -18.72
C MET A 1 -10.18 -50.94 -18.79
N LEU A 2 -10.05 -51.65 -17.69
CA LEU A 2 -10.18 -53.12 -17.60
C LEU A 2 -11.33 -53.35 -16.61
N ALA A 3 -12.48 -53.80 -17.13
CA ALA A 3 -13.60 -54.21 -16.34
C ALA A 3 -13.34 -55.57 -15.70
N TYR A 4 -13.38 -55.68 -14.39
CA TYR A 4 -13.39 -56.96 -13.67
C TYR A 4 -14.84 -57.40 -13.46
N VAL A 5 -15.16 -58.56 -14.08
CA VAL A 5 -16.44 -59.24 -13.87
C VAL A 5 -16.23 -60.25 -12.72
N ILE A 6 -16.93 -60.08 -11.61
CA ILE A 6 -17.02 -61.09 -10.55
C ILE A 6 -18.37 -61.81 -10.74
N MET A 7 -18.34 -63.04 -11.16
CA MET A 7 -19.52 -63.92 -11.17
C MET A 7 -19.64 -64.63 -9.81
N ASN A 8 -20.72 -64.34 -9.10
CA ASN A 8 -21.19 -65.18 -8.02
C ASN A 8 -22.41 -65.97 -8.46
N THR A 9 -22.22 -67.26 -8.68
CA THR A 9 -23.28 -68.26 -8.99
C THR A 9 -23.97 -68.70 -7.68
N VAL A 10 -25.25 -68.42 -7.55
CA VAL A 10 -26.12 -69.07 -6.55
C VAL A 10 -27.14 -69.94 -7.35
N GLU A 11 -26.94 -71.24 -7.35
CA GLU A 11 -27.91 -72.19 -7.84
C GLU A 11 -29.11 -72.26 -6.87
N LYS A 12 -30.25 -71.86 -7.34
CA LYS A 12 -31.56 -72.52 -7.13
C LYS A 12 -32.67 -71.85 -7.95
N HIS A 13 -33.25 -72.67 -8.85
CA HIS A 13 -34.47 -72.36 -9.63
C HIS A 13 -34.36 -71.36 -10.79
N GLY A 14 -33.81 -71.77 -11.88
CA GLY A 14 -34.34 -71.68 -13.23
C GLY A 14 -34.80 -70.27 -13.72
N LYS A 15 -34.04 -69.20 -13.49
CA LYS A 15 -34.02 -67.99 -14.31
C LYS A 15 -32.73 -67.23 -13.97
N GLU A 16 -31.76 -67.25 -14.85
CA GLU A 16 -30.61 -66.32 -14.77
C GLU A 16 -31.11 -64.91 -15.00
N THR A 17 -31.11 -64.11 -13.97
CA THR A 17 -31.22 -62.68 -14.12
C THR A 17 -29.86 -62.08 -13.93
N ALA A 18 -29.21 -61.73 -15.04
CA ALA A 18 -27.97 -60.94 -14.99
C ALA A 18 -28.32 -59.52 -14.43
N ILE A 19 -27.93 -59.25 -13.20
CA ILE A 19 -27.95 -57.90 -12.66
C ILE A 19 -26.68 -57.22 -13.19
N MET A 20 -26.85 -56.40 -14.24
CA MET A 20 -25.85 -55.41 -14.60
C MET A 20 -25.85 -54.34 -13.53
N TRP A 21 -24.80 -54.34 -12.72
CA TRP A 21 -24.46 -53.17 -11.94
C TRP A 21 -23.79 -52.18 -12.91
N THR A 22 -24.44 -51.14 -13.30
CA THR A 22 -23.84 -49.97 -13.88
C THR A 22 -23.14 -49.24 -12.73
N ASP A 23 -21.81 -49.27 -12.69
CA ASP A 23 -21.00 -48.42 -11.86
C ASP A 23 -21.09 -47.01 -12.46
N ASP A 24 -22.25 -46.35 -12.27
CA ASP A 24 -22.39 -44.93 -12.49
C ASP A 24 -21.81 -44.23 -11.24
N ASN A 25 -20.54 -44.46 -10.96
CA ASN A 25 -19.81 -43.62 -10.04
C ASN A 25 -19.59 -42.28 -10.73
N GLU A 26 -20.48 -41.36 -10.49
CA GLU A 26 -20.33 -39.97 -10.86
C GLU A 26 -19.07 -39.46 -10.15
N LEU A 27 -18.04 -39.08 -10.92
CA LEU A 27 -16.82 -38.49 -10.39
C LEU A 27 -17.15 -37.06 -9.95
N ILE A 28 -16.78 -36.73 -8.73
CA ILE A 28 -16.99 -35.40 -8.12
C ILE A 28 -15.64 -34.66 -8.16
N GLU A 29 -15.67 -33.41 -8.52
CA GLU A 29 -14.47 -32.57 -8.54
C GLU A 29 -14.13 -32.07 -7.13
N CYS A 30 -12.83 -32.15 -6.79
CA CYS A 30 -12.32 -31.53 -5.58
C CYS A 30 -12.44 -30.00 -5.69
N ASP A 31 -13.09 -29.36 -4.74
CA ASP A 31 -13.37 -27.91 -4.73
C ASP A 31 -12.12 -27.02 -4.69
N TRP A 32 -10.93 -27.62 -4.49
CA TRP A 32 -9.67 -26.89 -4.46
C TRP A 32 -8.80 -27.12 -5.70
N CYS A 33 -8.47 -28.37 -6.02
CA CYS A 33 -7.59 -28.64 -7.15
C CYS A 33 -8.32 -28.88 -8.47
N GLY A 34 -9.65 -29.04 -8.44
CA GLY A 34 -10.46 -29.31 -9.64
C GLY A 34 -10.26 -30.70 -10.24
N GLU A 35 -9.50 -31.59 -9.60
CA GLU A 35 -9.34 -32.99 -10.04
C GLU A 35 -10.58 -33.79 -9.63
N SER A 36 -10.91 -34.81 -10.48
CA SER A 36 -12.11 -35.63 -10.29
C SER A 36 -11.79 -36.91 -9.50
N PHE A 37 -12.59 -37.19 -8.48
CA PHE A 37 -12.46 -38.31 -7.55
C PHE A 37 -13.77 -39.07 -7.41
N ASN A 38 -13.73 -40.28 -6.89
CA ASN A 38 -14.95 -40.92 -6.44
C ASN A 38 -15.42 -40.30 -5.12
N ASP A 39 -16.73 -40.31 -4.85
CA ASP A 39 -17.33 -39.71 -3.65
C ASP A 39 -16.64 -40.16 -2.34
N TYR A 40 -16.25 -41.42 -2.23
CA TYR A 40 -15.59 -41.96 -1.04
C TYR A 40 -14.10 -41.50 -0.87
N GLU A 41 -13.52 -40.89 -1.88
CA GLU A 41 -12.13 -40.34 -1.86
C GLU A 41 -12.13 -38.86 -1.45
N LEU A 42 -13.29 -38.26 -1.42
CA LEU A 42 -13.48 -36.87 -0.97
C LEU A 42 -13.92 -36.81 0.50
N THR A 43 -13.45 -35.76 1.16
CA THR A 43 -13.82 -35.46 2.55
C THR A 43 -14.52 -34.11 2.58
N GLU A 44 -15.72 -34.11 3.14
CA GLU A 44 -16.45 -32.87 3.37
C GLU A 44 -15.77 -32.01 4.45
N CYS A 45 -15.67 -30.71 4.19
CA CYS A 45 -15.18 -29.76 5.18
C CYS A 45 -16.10 -29.77 6.40
N LYS A 46 -15.51 -29.89 7.60
CA LYS A 46 -16.26 -29.95 8.86
C LYS A 46 -16.81 -28.60 9.32
N GLU A 47 -16.45 -27.52 8.64
CA GLU A 47 -16.98 -26.19 8.93
C GLU A 47 -18.45 -26.11 8.46
N PRO A 48 -19.42 -25.77 9.35
CA PRO A 48 -20.84 -25.85 9.06
C PRO A 48 -21.33 -25.02 7.86
N MET A 49 -20.57 -24.02 7.45
CA MET A 49 -20.94 -23.11 6.36
C MET A 49 -20.16 -23.40 5.06
N CYS A 50 -19.20 -24.32 5.08
CA CYS A 50 -18.31 -24.53 3.95
C CYS A 50 -18.95 -25.37 2.83
N ASN A 51 -19.69 -26.42 3.15
CA ASN A 51 -20.35 -27.36 2.20
C ASN A 51 -19.49 -27.81 1.02
N LYS A 52 -18.17 -27.84 1.16
CA LYS A 52 -17.21 -28.18 0.12
C LYS A 52 -16.57 -29.52 0.38
N GLN A 53 -16.19 -30.21 -0.71
CA GLN A 53 -15.54 -31.52 -0.68
C GLN A 53 -14.14 -31.44 -1.22
N TYR A 54 -13.20 -32.06 -0.51
CA TYR A 54 -11.78 -32.00 -0.82
C TYR A 54 -11.16 -33.39 -0.87
N CYS A 55 -10.21 -33.61 -1.78
CA CYS A 55 -9.34 -34.77 -1.72
C CYS A 55 -8.44 -34.75 -0.47
N SER A 56 -7.84 -35.89 -0.12
CA SER A 56 -7.02 -36.01 1.09
C SER A 56 -5.91 -34.95 1.19
N ASP A 57 -5.25 -34.66 0.08
CA ASP A 57 -4.14 -33.68 0.06
C ASP A 57 -4.63 -32.24 0.19
N CYS A 58 -5.81 -31.95 -0.36
CA CYS A 58 -6.38 -30.61 -0.30
C CYS A 58 -7.06 -30.30 1.04
N ILE A 59 -7.71 -31.28 1.67
CA ILE A 59 -8.37 -31.07 2.97
C ILE A 59 -7.36 -30.71 4.06
N GLU A 60 -6.15 -31.32 4.04
CA GLU A 60 -5.09 -31.01 4.99
C GLU A 60 -4.54 -29.59 4.85
N ARG A 61 -4.62 -29.02 3.64
CA ARG A 61 -4.15 -27.65 3.35
C ARG A 61 -5.22 -26.59 3.55
N HIS A 62 -6.48 -26.97 3.37
CA HIS A 62 -7.62 -26.07 3.40
C HIS A 62 -8.27 -25.97 4.78
N CYS A 63 -8.34 -27.09 5.52
CA CYS A 63 -8.90 -27.11 6.87
C CYS A 63 -7.78 -27.17 7.90
N LEU A 64 -7.41 -25.97 8.41
CA LEU A 64 -6.37 -25.83 9.40
C LEU A 64 -6.97 -25.63 10.81
N GLN A 65 -6.16 -25.87 11.83
CA GLN A 65 -6.59 -25.71 13.21
C GLN A 65 -6.32 -24.31 13.72
N CYS A 66 -7.33 -23.72 14.35
CA CYS A 66 -7.15 -22.50 15.15
C CYS A 66 -6.29 -22.83 16.37
N VAL A 67 -5.19 -22.12 16.56
CA VAL A 67 -4.25 -22.35 17.68
C VAL A 67 -4.88 -22.07 19.05
N SER A 68 -5.92 -21.24 19.11
CA SER A 68 -6.56 -20.86 20.38
C SER A 68 -7.68 -21.80 20.82
N CYS A 69 -8.45 -22.40 19.92
CA CYS A 69 -9.57 -23.29 20.27
C CYS A 69 -9.42 -24.72 19.73
N GLU A 70 -8.35 -25.01 19.00
CA GLU A 70 -8.03 -26.31 18.41
C GLU A 70 -9.10 -26.88 17.45
N ARG A 71 -10.05 -26.04 17.03
CA ARG A 71 -11.07 -26.42 16.04
C ARG A 71 -10.54 -26.25 14.64
N SER A 72 -10.98 -27.15 13.75
CA SER A 72 -10.67 -27.04 12.32
C SER A 72 -11.57 -25.98 11.67
N HIS A 73 -10.97 -25.11 10.88
CA HIS A 73 -11.63 -24.06 10.12
C HIS A 73 -11.13 -24.05 8.69
N CYS A 74 -11.93 -23.52 7.76
CA CYS A 74 -11.43 -23.21 6.43
C CYS A 74 -10.35 -22.14 6.50
N LEU A 75 -9.35 -22.23 5.63
CA LEU A 75 -8.23 -21.27 5.61
C LEU A 75 -8.72 -19.83 5.49
N ASN A 76 -9.78 -19.58 4.71
CA ASN A 76 -10.37 -18.25 4.52
C ASN A 76 -11.09 -17.69 5.77
N GLU A 77 -11.28 -18.49 6.80
CA GLU A 77 -11.92 -18.10 8.06
C GLU A 77 -10.90 -17.98 9.20
N LEU A 78 -9.61 -18.16 8.86
CA LEU A 78 -8.50 -18.00 9.79
C LEU A 78 -7.78 -16.68 9.49
N ILE A 79 -7.50 -15.96 10.57
CA ILE A 79 -6.77 -14.71 10.57
C ILE A 79 -5.40 -14.99 11.17
N GLU A 80 -4.37 -14.49 10.56
CA GLU A 80 -3.00 -14.60 11.06
C GLU A 80 -2.78 -13.64 12.23
N CYS A 81 -2.22 -14.15 13.31
CA CYS A 81 -1.78 -13.31 14.43
C CYS A 81 -0.58 -12.47 14.00
N SER A 82 -0.70 -11.16 14.07
CA SER A 82 0.33 -10.23 13.58
C SER A 82 1.67 -10.34 14.30
N GLU A 83 1.71 -10.85 15.56
CA GLU A 83 2.97 -11.01 16.27
C GLU A 83 3.66 -12.36 16.06
N CYS A 84 2.90 -13.46 16.05
CA CYS A 84 3.51 -14.80 15.99
C CYS A 84 3.21 -15.58 14.72
N GLY A 85 2.42 -15.03 13.80
CA GLY A 85 2.03 -15.69 12.55
C GLY A 85 1.07 -16.87 12.73
N ALA A 86 0.54 -17.09 13.93
CA ALA A 86 -0.35 -18.22 14.19
C ALA A 86 -1.75 -17.99 13.62
N LEU A 87 -2.33 -19.02 13.02
CA LEU A 87 -3.67 -18.96 12.45
C LEU A 87 -4.76 -19.07 13.54
N VAL A 88 -5.66 -18.10 13.59
CA VAL A 88 -6.69 -17.96 14.62
C VAL A 88 -8.04 -17.72 13.97
N CYS A 89 -9.10 -18.40 14.42
CA CYS A 89 -10.43 -18.17 13.89
C CYS A 89 -11.02 -16.84 14.39
N GLU A 90 -11.98 -16.29 13.64
CA GLU A 90 -12.66 -15.03 13.92
C GLU A 90 -13.19 -14.90 15.38
N ARG A 91 -13.56 -16.03 15.99
CA ARG A 91 -14.05 -16.03 17.39
C ARG A 91 -12.98 -16.01 18.46
N CYS A 92 -11.75 -16.30 18.06
CA CYS A 92 -10.61 -16.43 18.98
C CYS A 92 -9.56 -15.36 18.76
N ILE A 93 -9.61 -14.67 17.62
CA ILE A 93 -8.75 -13.52 17.36
C ILE A 93 -9.26 -12.35 18.22
N GLU A 94 -8.33 -11.66 18.83
CA GLU A 94 -8.61 -10.46 19.59
C GLU A 94 -7.95 -9.29 18.88
N LYS A 95 -8.62 -8.15 18.86
CA LYS A 95 -8.08 -6.94 18.27
C LYS A 95 -7.63 -6.03 19.41
N CYS A 96 -6.38 -5.58 19.37
CA CYS A 96 -5.91 -4.59 20.33
C CYS A 96 -6.71 -3.29 20.16
N GLU A 97 -7.26 -2.76 21.26
CA GLU A 97 -8.05 -1.52 21.22
C GLU A 97 -7.20 -0.26 20.98
N ILE A 98 -5.88 -0.39 21.12
CA ILE A 98 -4.94 0.73 21.00
C ILE A 98 -4.31 0.79 19.61
N CYS A 99 -3.76 -0.34 19.11
CA CYS A 99 -3.07 -0.37 17.82
C CYS A 99 -3.81 -1.15 16.73
N ASP A 100 -5.03 -1.60 17.00
CA ASP A 100 -5.88 -2.38 16.08
C ASP A 100 -5.29 -3.71 15.58
N THR A 101 -4.14 -4.12 16.11
CA THR A 101 -3.44 -5.35 15.72
C THR A 101 -4.25 -6.58 16.08
N PHE A 102 -4.36 -7.51 15.15
CA PHE A 102 -5.02 -8.80 15.38
C PHE A 102 -4.06 -9.79 16.08
N LEU A 103 -4.46 -10.23 17.26
CA LEU A 103 -3.61 -11.03 18.14
C LEU A 103 -4.29 -12.34 18.53
N CYS A 104 -3.53 -13.42 18.57
CA CYS A 104 -3.98 -14.63 19.23
C CYS A 104 -4.04 -14.40 20.75
N ARG A 105 -4.80 -15.24 21.46
CA ARG A 105 -4.98 -15.10 22.91
C ARG A 105 -3.65 -15.07 23.70
N TYR A 106 -2.63 -15.75 23.20
CA TYR A 106 -1.32 -15.77 23.88
C TYR A 106 -0.59 -14.45 23.68
N CYS A 107 -0.50 -13.97 22.45
CA CYS A 107 0.13 -12.69 22.16
C CYS A 107 -0.64 -11.53 22.81
N ASN A 108 -1.98 -11.54 22.76
CA ASN A 108 -2.78 -10.48 23.38
C ASN A 108 -2.55 -10.31 24.90
N ASN A 109 -2.23 -11.40 25.61
CA ASN A 109 -1.90 -11.32 27.04
C ASN A 109 -0.51 -10.73 27.33
N GLU A 110 0.40 -10.78 26.38
CA GLU A 110 1.79 -10.30 26.48
C GLU A 110 2.00 -9.02 25.65
N HIS A 111 1.00 -8.62 24.89
CA HIS A 111 1.05 -7.46 24.01
C HIS A 111 1.12 -6.18 24.85
N ASP A 112 2.26 -5.53 24.76
CA ASP A 112 2.50 -4.24 25.41
C ASP A 112 2.40 -3.16 24.32
N CYS A 113 1.20 -2.63 24.18
CA CYS A 113 0.93 -1.61 23.18
C CYS A 113 0.93 -0.24 23.85
N GLU A 114 1.98 0.50 23.60
CA GLU A 114 2.02 1.90 24.02
C GLU A 114 1.17 2.74 23.06
N TYR A 115 0.18 3.46 23.61
CA TYR A 115 -0.55 4.46 22.85
C TYR A 115 0.40 5.58 22.45
N ILE A 116 0.54 5.82 21.15
CA ILE A 116 1.37 6.90 20.63
C ILE A 116 0.61 8.22 20.81
N GLU A 117 1.05 9.04 21.76
CA GLU A 117 0.47 10.37 21.94
C GLU A 117 0.80 11.28 20.74
N THR A 118 -0.18 12.04 20.26
CA THR A 118 0.03 13.05 19.25
C THR A 118 0.98 14.14 19.75
N VAL A 119 1.97 14.47 18.93
CA VAL A 119 2.91 15.58 19.17
C VAL A 119 2.70 16.62 18.07
N LYS A 120 2.20 17.79 18.45
CA LYS A 120 2.01 18.88 17.49
C LYS A 120 3.35 19.30 16.91
N PRO A 121 3.43 19.45 15.58
CA PRO A 121 4.67 19.86 14.93
C PRO A 121 5.13 21.25 15.44
N GLU A 122 6.37 21.30 15.87
CA GLU A 122 7.09 22.54 16.17
C GLU A 122 8.18 22.73 15.12
N TYR A 123 7.88 23.56 14.11
CA TYR A 123 8.81 23.76 13.00
C TYR A 123 9.89 24.78 13.34
N ILE A 124 11.13 24.46 12.98
CA ILE A 124 12.20 25.46 12.91
C ILE A 124 11.95 26.40 11.72
N ALA A 125 12.63 27.54 11.71
CA ALA A 125 12.56 28.45 10.56
C ALA A 125 13.05 27.73 9.30
N ALA A 126 12.26 27.80 8.22
CA ALA A 126 12.67 27.25 6.95
C ALA A 126 13.99 27.91 6.47
N PRO A 127 14.94 27.14 5.95
CA PRO A 127 16.14 27.68 5.35
C PRO A 127 15.84 28.62 4.18
N ASP A 128 16.72 29.60 3.93
CA ASP A 128 16.61 30.44 2.75
C ASP A 128 16.88 29.63 1.47
N GLY A 129 16.11 29.89 0.42
CA GLY A 129 16.24 29.19 -0.86
C GLY A 129 15.34 27.97 -0.93
N PHE A 130 15.78 26.91 -1.63
CA PHE A 130 15.02 25.67 -1.70
C PHE A 130 14.90 25.03 -0.32
N SER A 131 13.67 24.79 0.10
CA SER A 131 13.40 23.94 1.25
C SER A 131 12.12 23.14 1.03
N ILE A 132 12.07 21.98 1.64
CA ILE A 132 10.91 21.08 1.65
C ILE A 132 10.57 20.63 3.06
N GLY A 133 9.30 20.32 3.28
CA GLY A 133 8.80 19.52 4.40
C GLY A 133 8.10 18.29 3.85
N VAL A 134 8.20 17.17 4.54
CA VAL A 134 7.62 15.90 4.10
C VAL A 134 6.60 15.41 5.10
N GLU A 135 5.42 15.02 4.62
CA GLU A 135 4.44 14.27 5.38
C GLU A 135 4.56 12.80 5.00
N ILE A 136 4.78 11.95 6.01
CA ILE A 136 4.95 10.51 5.85
C ILE A 136 3.77 9.84 6.53
N GLU A 137 2.80 9.40 5.73
CA GLU A 137 1.65 8.65 6.22
C GLU A 137 2.03 7.18 6.35
N VAL A 138 2.05 6.66 7.57
CA VAL A 138 2.38 5.27 7.87
C VAL A 138 1.12 4.52 8.28
N PRO A 139 0.57 3.66 7.43
CA PRO A 139 -0.54 2.80 7.80
C PRO A 139 -0.04 1.62 8.63
N GLY A 140 -0.61 1.46 9.82
CA GLY A 140 -0.37 0.28 10.66
C GLY A 140 0.84 0.36 11.58
N VAL A 141 1.25 -0.81 12.09
CA VAL A 141 2.31 -0.94 13.11
C VAL A 141 3.70 -0.76 12.50
N HIS A 142 4.49 0.11 13.10
CA HIS A 142 5.85 0.42 12.67
C HIS A 142 6.72 0.81 13.86
N ASP A 143 8.03 0.95 13.65
CA ASP A 143 8.95 1.43 14.68
C ASP A 143 8.81 2.96 14.88
N HIS A 144 7.81 3.34 15.68
CA HIS A 144 7.56 4.73 16.03
C HIS A 144 8.78 5.43 16.64
N TRP A 145 9.56 4.71 17.44
CA TRP A 145 10.69 5.32 18.18
C TRP A 145 11.82 5.79 17.27
N SER A 146 12.03 5.15 16.14
CA SER A 146 12.98 5.62 15.13
C SER A 146 12.58 6.98 14.57
N PHE A 147 11.30 7.21 14.32
CA PHE A 147 10.78 8.52 13.88
C PHE A 147 10.83 9.54 15.02
N ALA A 148 10.30 9.21 16.18
CA ALA A 148 10.18 10.12 17.32
C ALA A 148 11.54 10.62 17.86
N ASN A 149 12.61 9.87 17.66
CA ASN A 149 13.96 10.25 18.07
C ASN A 149 14.77 10.96 16.99
N SER A 150 14.25 11.10 15.76
CA SER A 150 14.92 11.85 14.70
C SER A 150 14.72 13.36 14.89
N GLU A 151 15.80 14.12 14.81
CA GLU A 151 15.77 15.60 14.82
C GLU A 151 15.08 16.18 13.56
N LEU A 152 14.93 15.37 12.52
CA LEU A 152 14.22 15.75 11.30
C LEU A 152 12.69 15.62 11.40
N ILE A 153 12.15 15.02 12.45
CA ILE A 153 10.71 14.93 12.67
C ILE A 153 10.25 16.06 13.59
N ALA A 154 9.33 16.87 13.09
CA ALA A 154 8.78 18.02 13.81
C ALA A 154 7.67 17.61 14.78
N GLY A 155 6.91 16.59 14.40
CA GLY A 155 5.77 16.08 15.15
C GLY A 155 5.05 14.99 14.38
N TRP A 156 3.97 14.50 15.00
CA TRP A 156 3.14 13.44 14.42
C TRP A 156 1.73 13.46 14.99
N GLU A 157 0.79 12.98 14.20
CA GLU A 157 -0.60 12.85 14.61
C GLU A 157 -1.25 11.60 14.05
N HIS A 158 -2.34 11.17 14.69
CA HIS A 158 -3.18 10.13 14.14
C HIS A 158 -3.99 10.67 12.97
N ASP A 159 -3.82 10.11 11.79
CA ASP A 159 -4.65 10.45 10.64
C ASP A 159 -5.83 9.49 10.53
N GLY A 160 -7.02 9.98 10.88
CA GLY A 160 -8.28 9.23 10.76
C GLY A 160 -8.66 8.89 9.30
N SER A 161 -7.98 9.44 8.29
CA SER A 161 -8.21 9.09 6.87
C SER A 161 -7.56 7.77 6.48
N LEU A 162 -6.55 7.31 7.24
CA LEU A 162 -5.84 6.07 6.99
C LEU A 162 -6.58 4.81 7.48
N GLY A 163 -7.72 5.00 8.14
CA GLY A 163 -8.66 3.91 8.47
C GLY A 163 -8.27 3.03 9.67
N ASP A 164 -7.02 3.05 10.11
CA ASP A 164 -6.50 2.24 11.21
C ASP A 164 -6.13 3.10 12.42
N ILE A 165 -6.45 2.62 13.63
CA ILE A 165 -6.17 3.34 14.90
C ILE A 165 -4.65 3.53 15.11
N GLY A 166 -3.82 2.68 14.54
CA GLY A 166 -2.36 2.77 14.62
C GLY A 166 -1.68 3.59 13.54
N ALA A 167 -2.44 4.14 12.60
CA ALA A 167 -1.87 4.91 11.52
C ALA A 167 -1.44 6.31 11.99
N ILE A 168 -0.22 6.67 11.65
CA ILE A 168 0.42 7.91 12.08
C ILE A 168 0.87 8.68 10.85
N GLU A 169 0.61 9.98 10.83
CA GLU A 169 1.24 10.92 9.92
C GLU A 169 2.38 11.65 10.63
N TYR A 170 3.59 11.52 10.11
CA TYR A 170 4.78 12.24 10.57
C TYR A 170 5.02 13.45 9.71
N GLN A 171 5.26 14.60 10.34
CA GLN A 171 5.66 15.83 9.65
C GLN A 171 7.15 16.08 9.89
N SER A 172 7.92 16.23 8.81
CA SER A 172 9.33 16.55 8.94
C SER A 172 9.57 18.03 9.27
N GLN A 173 10.74 18.32 9.84
CA GLN A 173 11.29 19.68 9.84
C GLN A 173 11.52 20.15 8.40
N PRO A 174 11.44 21.47 8.12
CA PRO A 174 11.86 21.98 6.82
C PRO A 174 13.37 21.83 6.66
N PHE A 175 13.81 21.27 5.51
CA PHE A 175 15.22 21.06 5.19
C PHE A 175 15.52 21.43 3.73
N THR A 176 16.77 21.71 3.44
CA THR A 176 17.28 21.99 2.08
C THR A 176 17.59 20.71 1.34
N TYR A 177 18.04 20.83 0.08
CA TYR A 177 18.64 19.70 -0.64
C TYR A 177 19.99 19.34 0.00
N ASP A 178 19.94 18.59 1.09
CA ASP A 178 21.07 18.14 1.89
C ASP A 178 21.13 16.61 1.93
N GLU A 179 22.29 16.06 1.56
CA GLU A 179 22.49 14.62 1.44
C GLU A 179 22.26 13.90 2.78
N ASN A 180 22.64 14.50 3.92
CA ASN A 180 22.46 13.86 5.22
C ASN A 180 20.97 13.77 5.59
N ALA A 181 20.23 14.86 5.42
CA ALA A 181 18.78 14.88 5.69
C ALA A 181 18.03 13.91 4.77
N ILE A 182 18.36 13.87 3.48
CA ILE A 182 17.77 12.94 2.52
C ILE A 182 18.06 11.49 2.91
N ASN A 183 19.32 11.16 3.25
CA ASN A 183 19.71 9.82 3.65
C ASN A 183 19.04 9.40 4.98
N GLU A 184 18.91 10.29 5.95
CA GLU A 184 18.25 9.99 7.22
C GLU A 184 16.77 9.70 6.99
N LEU A 185 16.04 10.55 6.24
CA LEU A 185 14.64 10.31 5.92
C LEU A 185 14.46 9.04 5.06
N THR A 186 15.34 8.80 4.10
CA THR A 186 15.34 7.54 3.33
C THR A 186 15.49 6.33 4.25
N GLY A 187 16.36 6.41 5.27
CA GLY A 187 16.53 5.35 6.27
C GLY A 187 15.30 5.13 7.13
N LEU A 188 14.63 6.20 7.56
CA LEU A 188 13.36 6.12 8.28
C LEU A 188 12.28 5.46 7.41
N ILE A 189 12.12 5.92 6.18
CA ILE A 189 11.18 5.35 5.20
C ILE A 189 11.49 3.86 4.95
N ASP A 190 12.78 3.50 4.79
CA ASP A 190 13.20 2.12 4.59
C ASP A 190 12.90 1.21 5.79
N SER A 191 12.73 1.76 6.99
CA SER A 191 12.35 1.01 8.18
C SER A 191 10.85 0.66 8.23
N VAL A 192 10.00 1.40 7.50
CA VAL A 192 8.55 1.16 7.48
C VAL A 192 8.23 -0.14 6.77
N ARG A 193 7.50 -1.02 7.43
CA ARG A 193 6.95 -2.25 6.87
C ARG A 193 5.43 -2.17 6.91
N LEU A 194 4.81 -2.35 5.77
CA LEU A 194 3.36 -2.49 5.75
C LEU A 194 3.01 -3.86 6.34
N ASP A 195 1.96 -3.89 7.13
CA ASP A 195 1.36 -5.13 7.59
C ASP A 195 0.92 -6.00 6.40
N VAL A 196 0.77 -7.31 6.62
CA VAL A 196 0.38 -8.30 5.59
C VAL A 196 -0.93 -7.90 4.88
N ASN A 197 -1.77 -7.13 5.57
CA ASN A 197 -3.02 -6.59 5.03
C ASN A 197 -2.91 -5.09 4.66
N GLY A 198 -1.77 -4.45 4.91
CA GLY A 198 -1.55 -3.05 4.58
C GLY A 198 -1.51 -2.84 3.07
N ASN A 199 -2.37 -1.96 2.60
CA ASN A 199 -2.41 -1.59 1.20
C ASN A 199 -1.69 -0.24 1.03
N PRO A 200 -0.56 -0.18 0.29
CA PRO A 200 0.16 1.07 0.09
C PRO A 200 -0.67 2.14 -0.62
N ASN A 201 -1.82 1.77 -1.20
CA ASN A 201 -2.74 2.74 -1.81
C ASN A 201 -3.63 3.45 -0.80
N ASP A 202 -3.69 3.00 0.45
CA ASP A 202 -4.51 3.60 1.50
C ASP A 202 -3.80 4.76 2.21
N ALA A 203 -2.51 4.94 1.96
CA ALA A 203 -1.70 6.03 2.47
C ALA A 203 -1.06 6.85 1.33
N GLY A 204 -0.68 8.06 1.63
CA GLY A 204 0.03 8.95 0.72
C GLY A 204 1.37 9.41 1.28
N GLY A 205 1.98 10.30 0.53
CA GLY A 205 3.10 11.09 0.99
C GLY A 205 2.98 12.46 0.36
N HIS A 206 3.07 13.49 1.17
CA HIS A 206 2.98 14.85 0.67
C HIS A 206 4.33 15.53 0.83
N ILE A 207 4.71 16.34 -0.14
CA ILE A 207 5.92 17.16 -0.05
C ILE A 207 5.53 18.62 -0.22
N HIS A 208 5.81 19.40 0.80
CA HIS A 208 5.65 20.84 0.81
C HIS A 208 6.92 21.49 0.29
N VAL A 209 6.82 22.22 -0.80
CA VAL A 209 7.94 22.98 -1.38
C VAL A 209 7.81 24.44 -1.00
N GLN A 210 8.89 25.10 -0.61
CA GLN A 210 8.88 26.52 -0.25
C GLN A 210 8.33 27.37 -1.38
N ARG A 211 7.34 28.17 -1.05
CA ARG A 211 6.72 29.13 -1.96
C ARG A 211 7.52 30.42 -2.05
N THR A 212 7.73 30.89 -3.25
CA THR A 212 8.23 32.23 -3.53
C THR A 212 7.28 32.95 -4.49
N PRO A 213 7.45 34.27 -4.72
CA PRO A 213 6.64 34.98 -5.72
C PRO A 213 6.77 34.45 -7.17
N ARG A 214 7.72 33.56 -7.44
CA ARG A 214 7.93 32.93 -8.74
C ARG A 214 7.34 31.52 -8.83
N GLN A 215 7.07 30.90 -7.67
CA GLN A 215 6.44 29.60 -7.57
C GLN A 215 4.93 29.73 -7.77
N ASN A 216 4.38 28.86 -8.59
CA ASN A 216 2.93 28.85 -8.82
C ASN A 216 2.44 27.42 -9.03
N ALA A 217 1.30 27.12 -8.46
CA ALA A 217 0.73 25.78 -8.45
C ALA A 217 0.42 25.25 -9.86
N ASP A 218 -0.01 26.11 -10.79
CA ASP A 218 -0.28 25.71 -12.15
C ASP A 218 0.99 25.24 -12.88
N ALA A 219 2.13 25.91 -12.62
CA ALA A 219 3.42 25.53 -13.19
C ALA A 219 3.89 24.18 -12.64
N TRP A 220 3.73 23.95 -11.34
CA TRP A 220 4.03 22.66 -10.69
C TRP A 220 3.11 21.55 -11.24
N MET A 221 1.82 21.82 -11.40
CA MET A 221 0.89 20.86 -11.97
C MET A 221 1.29 20.48 -13.40
N GLU A 222 1.66 21.45 -14.23
CA GLU A 222 2.13 21.20 -15.59
C GLU A 222 3.43 20.39 -15.64
N ALA A 223 4.35 20.64 -14.70
CA ALA A 223 5.58 19.87 -14.58
C ALA A 223 5.30 18.41 -14.21
N LEU A 224 4.43 18.17 -13.22
CA LEU A 224 4.03 16.83 -12.81
C LEU A 224 3.33 16.06 -13.94
N LEU A 225 2.38 16.70 -14.62
CA LEU A 225 1.64 16.09 -15.73
C LEU A 225 2.49 15.82 -16.99
N ALA A 226 3.72 16.32 -17.03
CA ALA A 226 4.68 16.03 -18.11
C ALA A 226 5.40 14.69 -17.93
N LEU A 227 5.44 14.18 -16.70
CA LEU A 227 6.09 12.91 -16.39
C LEU A 227 5.31 11.74 -16.97
N ASN A 228 6.01 10.81 -17.59
CA ASN A 228 5.42 9.56 -18.06
C ASN A 228 5.24 8.54 -16.91
N ALA A 229 4.58 7.42 -17.19
CA ALA A 229 4.28 6.42 -16.17
C ALA A 229 5.54 5.81 -15.52
N ASP A 230 6.62 5.60 -16.29
CA ASP A 230 7.86 5.02 -15.77
C ASP A 230 8.57 6.03 -14.85
N GLU A 231 8.60 7.31 -15.21
CA GLU A 231 9.13 8.40 -14.38
C GLU A 231 8.31 8.58 -13.10
N CYS A 232 6.98 8.57 -13.22
CA CYS A 232 6.11 8.62 -12.04
C CYS A 232 6.38 7.46 -11.08
N ASN A 233 6.48 6.24 -11.59
CA ASN A 233 6.78 5.07 -10.77
C ASN A 233 8.17 5.18 -10.10
N ALA A 234 9.18 5.66 -10.84
CA ALA A 234 10.53 5.81 -10.30
C ALA A 234 10.61 6.85 -9.16
N PHE A 235 9.75 7.86 -9.18
CA PHE A 235 9.63 8.88 -8.13
C PHE A 235 8.57 8.57 -7.07
N ASN A 236 7.99 7.37 -7.08
CA ASN A 236 6.84 7.01 -6.22
C ASN A 236 5.65 7.97 -6.37
N MET A 237 5.39 8.45 -7.58
CA MET A 237 4.26 9.33 -7.88
C MET A 237 3.10 8.52 -8.46
N ARG A 238 1.89 8.77 -7.96
CA ARG A 238 0.67 8.00 -8.28
C ARG A 238 -0.31 8.73 -9.21
N HIS A 239 -0.02 9.96 -9.62
CA HIS A 239 -0.94 10.73 -10.49
C HIS A 239 -1.03 10.21 -11.93
N ALA A 240 -0.09 9.37 -12.37
CA ALA A 240 -0.20 8.68 -13.67
C ALA A 240 -1.41 7.73 -13.72
N ASP A 241 -1.91 7.25 -12.57
CA ASP A 241 -3.12 6.43 -12.45
C ASP A 241 -4.26 7.20 -11.77
N CYS A 242 -4.40 8.48 -12.12
CA CYS A 242 -5.34 9.42 -11.48
C CYS A 242 -6.81 9.02 -11.59
N GLU A 243 -7.20 8.14 -12.51
CA GLU A 243 -8.56 7.58 -12.58
C GLU A 243 -8.91 6.75 -11.33
N ARG A 244 -7.90 6.24 -10.61
CA ARG A 244 -8.05 5.44 -9.39
C ARG A 244 -7.71 6.19 -8.12
N ASN A 245 -7.03 7.33 -8.23
CA ASN A 245 -6.55 8.06 -7.07
C ASN A 245 -7.31 9.37 -6.86
N TYR A 246 -8.32 9.31 -5.98
CA TYR A 246 -9.18 10.43 -5.63
C TYR A 246 -8.45 11.59 -4.93
N TYR A 247 -7.28 11.33 -4.34
CA TYR A 247 -6.54 12.31 -3.54
C TYR A 247 -5.43 13.06 -4.30
N CYS A 248 -5.19 12.75 -5.57
CA CYS A 248 -4.22 13.45 -6.41
C CYS A 248 -4.72 13.72 -7.84
N MET A 249 -5.94 14.23 -7.94
CA MET A 249 -6.53 14.55 -9.24
C MET A 249 -5.93 15.84 -9.83
N PRO A 250 -5.75 15.90 -11.18
CA PRO A 250 -5.28 17.11 -11.87
C PRO A 250 -6.42 18.14 -12.01
N ILE A 251 -6.89 18.62 -10.87
CA ILE A 251 -7.93 19.64 -10.75
C ILE A 251 -7.35 20.92 -10.14
N PRO A 252 -8.04 22.07 -10.25
CA PRO A 252 -7.54 23.34 -9.74
C PRO A 252 -7.06 23.25 -8.29
N SER A 253 -5.95 23.89 -7.99
CA SER A 253 -5.22 23.84 -6.72
C SER A 253 -6.03 24.25 -5.47
N HIS A 254 -7.16 24.94 -5.66
CA HIS A 254 -8.08 25.34 -4.59
C HIS A 254 -9.19 24.32 -4.32
N ALA A 255 -9.11 23.12 -4.88
CA ALA A 255 -10.09 22.06 -4.65
C ALA A 255 -9.82 21.24 -3.37
N GLY A 256 -8.94 21.73 -2.49
CA GLY A 256 -8.61 21.12 -1.22
C GLY A 256 -7.82 19.82 -1.37
N LYS A 257 -7.99 18.89 -0.45
CA LYS A 257 -7.18 17.65 -0.34
C LYS A 257 -7.32 16.63 -1.49
N HIS A 258 -8.07 16.96 -2.53
CA HIS A 258 -8.24 16.08 -3.71
C HIS A 258 -7.42 16.51 -4.92
N CYS A 259 -6.78 17.68 -4.87
CA CYS A 259 -5.97 18.19 -5.97
C CYS A 259 -4.54 17.63 -5.95
N LEU A 260 -3.94 17.52 -7.14
CA LEU A 260 -2.56 17.09 -7.33
C LEU A 260 -1.55 18.05 -6.69
N VAL A 261 -1.86 19.36 -6.77
CA VAL A 261 -1.06 20.44 -6.18
C VAL A 261 -2.00 21.33 -5.39
N ASN A 262 -1.75 21.47 -4.09
CA ASN A 262 -2.53 22.36 -3.22
C ASN A 262 -1.73 23.64 -2.91
N ASP A 263 -2.34 24.81 -3.09
CA ASP A 263 -1.73 26.11 -2.86
C ASP A 263 -2.42 26.95 -1.77
N GLU A 264 -3.23 26.32 -0.95
CA GLU A 264 -3.91 27.00 0.18
C GLU A 264 -2.95 27.38 1.30
N HIS A 265 -1.76 26.80 1.37
CA HIS A 265 -0.74 27.13 2.36
C HIS A 265 -0.04 28.46 2.03
N GLU A 266 0.14 29.31 3.04
CA GLU A 266 0.73 30.65 2.86
C GLU A 266 2.18 30.58 2.38
N ASN A 267 2.98 29.67 2.95
CA ASN A 267 4.42 29.64 2.79
C ASN A 267 4.93 28.48 1.92
N THR A 268 4.06 27.55 1.56
CA THR A 268 4.41 26.35 0.78
C THR A 268 3.42 26.06 -0.34
N ILE A 269 3.86 25.28 -1.29
CA ILE A 269 3.02 24.57 -2.27
C ILE A 269 3.10 23.10 -1.91
N GLU A 270 1.98 22.48 -1.64
CA GLU A 270 1.89 21.06 -1.29
C GLU A 270 1.71 20.23 -2.56
N ILE A 271 2.63 19.30 -2.78
CA ILE A 271 2.58 18.33 -3.88
C ILE A 271 2.07 17.01 -3.32
N ARG A 272 0.86 16.64 -3.70
CA ARG A 272 0.12 15.46 -3.22
C ARG A 272 0.25 14.23 -4.12
N SER A 273 1.17 14.29 -5.07
CA SER A 273 1.36 13.24 -6.06
C SER A 273 1.96 11.96 -5.52
N PHE A 274 2.69 12.03 -4.42
CA PHE A 274 3.45 10.89 -3.92
C PHE A 274 2.56 9.80 -3.32
N GLY A 275 2.97 8.55 -3.51
CA GLY A 275 2.40 7.39 -2.84
C GLY A 275 2.90 7.24 -1.41
N CYS A 276 2.46 6.20 -0.74
CA CYS A 276 2.95 5.82 0.58
C CYS A 276 4.48 5.70 0.58
N TRP A 277 5.11 6.29 1.59
CA TRP A 277 6.54 6.17 1.82
C TRP A 277 6.81 4.98 2.75
N TRP A 278 7.34 3.90 2.20
CA TRP A 278 7.63 2.67 2.91
C TRP A 278 8.84 1.95 2.30
N HIS A 279 9.25 0.81 2.84
CA HIS A 279 10.44 0.08 2.44
C HIS A 279 10.62 -0.05 0.92
N GLU A 280 9.58 -0.48 0.19
CA GLU A 280 9.71 -0.70 -1.26
C GLU A 280 9.84 0.62 -2.06
N SER A 281 9.35 1.74 -1.51
CA SER A 281 9.44 3.06 -2.15
C SER A 281 10.62 3.90 -1.65
N SER A 282 11.37 3.44 -0.66
CA SER A 282 12.45 4.22 -0.03
C SER A 282 13.51 4.68 -1.04
N SER A 283 13.86 3.84 -2.01
CA SER A 283 14.82 4.18 -3.07
C SER A 283 14.34 5.28 -4.03
N SER A 284 13.03 5.56 -4.07
CA SER A 284 12.45 6.62 -4.89
C SER A 284 12.53 8.00 -4.23
N PHE A 285 12.80 8.06 -2.91
CA PHE A 285 12.74 9.33 -2.17
C PHE A 285 13.83 10.32 -2.61
N ALA A 286 15.08 9.91 -2.63
CA ALA A 286 16.19 10.78 -3.02
C ALA A 286 16.06 11.31 -4.47
N PRO A 287 15.79 10.48 -5.49
CA PRO A 287 15.52 10.96 -6.85
C PRO A 287 14.33 11.92 -6.94
N ALA A 288 13.26 11.68 -6.17
CA ALA A 288 12.10 12.57 -6.15
C ALA A 288 12.45 13.95 -5.58
N VAL A 289 13.22 14.00 -4.49
CA VAL A 289 13.68 15.25 -3.89
C VAL A 289 14.64 15.99 -4.84
N GLU A 290 15.53 15.27 -5.54
CA GLU A 290 16.41 15.86 -6.55
C GLU A 290 15.61 16.50 -7.68
N TRP A 291 14.59 15.82 -8.19
CA TRP A 291 13.72 16.37 -9.23
C TRP A 291 12.97 17.62 -8.77
N LEU A 292 12.45 17.62 -7.54
CA LEU A 292 11.79 18.79 -6.96
C LEU A 292 12.75 19.98 -6.81
N HIS A 293 13.98 19.72 -6.35
CA HIS A 293 15.01 20.74 -6.21
C HIS A 293 15.35 21.40 -7.55
N GLU A 294 15.61 20.60 -8.56
CA GLU A 294 15.95 21.10 -9.90
C GLU A 294 14.81 21.88 -10.55
N MET A 295 13.58 21.40 -10.39
CA MET A 295 12.41 22.11 -10.89
C MET A 295 12.22 23.44 -10.16
N TRP A 296 12.43 23.46 -8.84
CA TRP A 296 12.36 24.68 -8.05
C TRP A 296 13.40 25.73 -8.48
N GLU A 297 14.66 25.33 -8.61
CA GLU A 297 15.78 26.15 -9.12
C GLU A 297 15.45 26.72 -10.51
N TRP A 298 14.88 25.90 -11.38
CA TRP A 298 14.51 26.32 -12.71
C TRP A 298 13.41 27.37 -12.69
N PHE A 299 12.41 27.25 -11.84
CA PHE A 299 11.35 28.25 -11.67
C PHE A 299 11.88 29.58 -11.10
N GLU A 300 12.90 29.53 -10.25
CA GLU A 300 13.54 30.74 -9.70
C GLU A 300 14.43 31.45 -10.73
N THR A 301 14.87 30.76 -11.77
CA THR A 301 15.68 31.35 -12.80
C THR A 301 14.83 32.30 -13.68
N PRO A 302 15.28 33.53 -13.95
CA PRO A 302 14.60 34.44 -14.86
C PRO A 302 14.50 33.84 -16.27
N ASN A 303 13.38 33.19 -16.58
CA ASN A 303 13.15 32.60 -17.89
C ASN A 303 12.37 33.59 -18.77
N PRO A 304 12.90 33.99 -19.96
CA PRO A 304 12.22 34.91 -20.86
C PRO A 304 10.88 34.36 -21.43
N VAL A 305 10.69 33.04 -21.41
CA VAL A 305 9.45 32.39 -21.84
C VAL A 305 8.36 32.51 -20.78
N ILE A 306 8.72 32.45 -19.48
CA ILE A 306 7.83 32.59 -18.33
C ILE A 306 7.73 34.05 -17.87
N GLY A 307 8.17 35.00 -18.69
CA GLY A 307 8.32 36.42 -18.35
C GLY A 307 7.08 37.11 -17.81
N ARG A 308 7.33 38.18 -17.04
CA ARG A 308 6.40 39.02 -16.24
C ARG A 308 5.11 39.51 -16.92
N ASN A 309 4.92 39.29 -18.20
CA ASN A 309 3.77 39.72 -19.00
C ASN A 309 2.97 38.53 -19.58
N GLY A 310 2.78 37.52 -18.79
CA GLY A 310 2.07 36.22 -18.82
C GLY A 310 1.10 35.87 -19.95
N ILE A 311 0.55 36.78 -20.71
CA ILE A 311 -0.59 36.45 -21.58
C ILE A 311 -0.19 36.12 -23.04
N ARG A 312 0.96 36.58 -23.54
CA ARG A 312 1.32 36.38 -24.95
C ARG A 312 2.03 35.07 -25.27
N ASN A 313 2.54 34.36 -24.27
CA ASN A 313 3.33 33.14 -24.45
C ASN A 313 2.93 32.00 -23.47
N HIS A 314 1.68 31.98 -22.99
CA HIS A 314 1.22 30.93 -22.05
C HIS A 314 1.52 29.51 -22.58
N ASP A 315 1.09 29.19 -23.81
CA ASP A 315 1.32 27.88 -24.41
C ASP A 315 2.82 27.55 -24.59
N ALA A 316 3.65 28.58 -24.87
CA ALA A 316 5.09 28.38 -24.97
C ALA A 316 5.73 28.16 -23.59
N ALA A 317 5.24 28.83 -22.55
CA ALA A 317 5.68 28.63 -21.18
C ALA A 317 5.32 27.23 -20.68
N MET A 318 4.07 26.79 -20.92
CA MET A 318 3.64 25.44 -20.53
C MET A 318 4.45 24.35 -21.26
N ARG A 319 4.73 24.53 -22.54
CA ARG A 319 5.61 23.60 -23.27
C ARG A 319 7.02 23.55 -22.67
N ALA A 320 7.61 24.70 -22.38
CA ALA A 320 8.95 24.76 -21.79
C ALA A 320 9.02 24.12 -20.41
N ILE A 321 7.96 24.26 -19.59
CA ILE A 321 7.84 23.57 -18.30
C ILE A 321 7.84 22.06 -18.52
N ARG A 322 6.99 21.57 -19.41
CA ARG A 322 6.85 20.14 -19.68
C ARG A 322 8.13 19.52 -20.24
N GLU A 323 8.76 20.19 -21.21
CA GLU A 323 10.03 19.76 -21.79
C GLU A 323 11.13 19.66 -20.70
N HIS A 324 11.28 20.72 -19.88
CA HIS A 324 12.27 20.74 -18.83
C HIS A 324 12.02 19.68 -17.73
N ALA A 325 10.78 19.51 -17.33
CA ALA A 325 10.40 18.53 -16.31
C ALA A 325 10.75 17.10 -16.73
N HIS A 326 10.45 16.74 -17.98
CA HIS A 326 10.75 15.43 -18.54
C HIS A 326 12.27 15.24 -18.74
N GLU A 327 12.97 16.21 -19.34
CA GLU A 327 14.44 16.14 -19.52
C GLU A 327 15.18 16.00 -18.18
N THR A 328 14.70 16.70 -17.14
CA THR A 328 15.24 16.59 -15.78
C THR A 328 15.03 15.20 -15.21
N ALA A 329 13.82 14.64 -15.35
CA ALA A 329 13.51 13.29 -14.90
C ALA A 329 14.37 12.24 -15.60
N GLU A 330 14.45 12.28 -16.92
CA GLU A 330 15.32 11.37 -17.69
C GLU A 330 16.78 11.44 -17.24
N ARG A 331 17.30 12.63 -16.99
CA ARG A 331 18.69 12.82 -16.56
C ARG A 331 18.94 12.21 -15.18
N ILE A 332 18.08 12.48 -14.21
CA ILE A 332 18.20 11.94 -12.84
C ILE A 332 18.15 10.42 -12.89
N LEU A 333 17.15 9.85 -13.54
CA LEU A 333 16.96 8.40 -13.57
C LEU A 333 18.02 7.63 -14.37
N ASN A 334 18.72 8.28 -15.30
CA ASN A 334 19.87 7.67 -16.00
C ASN A 334 21.17 7.71 -15.19
N HIS A 335 21.21 8.46 -14.08
CA HIS A 335 22.40 8.60 -13.22
C HIS A 335 22.23 7.96 -11.83
N ALA A 336 21.00 7.60 -11.45
CA ALA A 336 20.64 6.85 -10.25
C ALA A 336 20.81 5.34 -10.48
#